data_40c072a8d016a2b12ce64707c256061b
#
_entry.id   40c072a8d016a2b12ce64707c256061b
#
_cell.length_a   1.000
_cell.length_b   1.000
_cell.length_c   1.000
_cell.angle_alpha   90.00
_cell.angle_beta   90.00
_cell.angle_gamma   90.00
#
_symmetry.space_group_name_H-M   'P 1'
#
loop_
_entity.id
_entity.type
_entity.pdbx_description
1 polymer ?
#
loop_
_entity_poly.entity_id
_entity_poly.type
_entity_poly.pdbx_seq_one_letter_code
_entity_poly.pdbx_strand_id
1 'polypeptide(L)'
;VHTQPEPRPPSPPQSVSQADGALTNRPPLLVPTELGDVWNGLAQALCPQDGINGLVRELLLQGQLMEQQAPQEKDSSAVWVLRVERESVNHEPSRKKLEQAVTAYAGQPVRLQIEYGRVVDCPALRTAAARAQQQRQAEETFGAHPFVQAMMQEFGARTLPGSVGYAEKQPAALVGK
;
A
#
# COMPACT_ATOMS: atom_id res chain seq x y z
N VAL A 1 52.86 8.36 -47.72
CA VAL A 1 53.00 7.70 -46.40
C VAL A 1 51.61 7.62 -45.82
N HIS A 2 51.02 6.39 -45.90
CA HIS A 2 49.69 6.08 -45.47
C HIS A 2 49.82 5.55 -44.05
N THR A 3 49.43 6.31 -43.04
CA THR A 3 49.43 5.87 -41.66
C THR A 3 48.03 5.30 -41.34
N GLN A 4 48.00 3.97 -41.25
CA GLN A 4 46.85 3.17 -40.87
C GLN A 4 46.60 3.36 -39.36
N PRO A 5 45.38 3.70 -38.88
CA PRO A 5 45.09 3.74 -37.43
C PRO A 5 44.98 2.32 -36.87
N GLU A 6 45.70 2.10 -35.79
CA GLU A 6 45.78 0.89 -34.97
C GLU A 6 44.41 0.51 -34.36
N PRO A 7 44.00 -0.77 -34.39
CA PRO A 7 42.73 -1.18 -33.81
C PRO A 7 42.80 -1.13 -32.28
N ARG A 8 41.90 -0.38 -31.69
CA ARG A 8 41.67 -0.29 -30.24
C ARG A 8 41.21 -1.64 -29.68
N PRO A 9 41.80 -2.15 -28.58
CA PRO A 9 41.38 -3.44 -28.02
C PRO A 9 39.93 -3.34 -27.50
N PRO A 10 39.17 -4.47 -27.59
CA PRO A 10 37.80 -4.52 -27.14
C PRO A 10 37.75 -4.33 -25.61
N SER A 11 36.96 -3.39 -25.15
CA SER A 11 36.65 -3.20 -23.75
C SER A 11 35.98 -4.45 -23.17
N PRO A 12 36.31 -4.88 -21.95
CA PRO A 12 35.68 -6.04 -21.34
C PRO A 12 34.18 -5.79 -21.18
N PRO A 13 33.34 -6.83 -21.27
CA PRO A 13 31.91 -6.67 -21.07
C PRO A 13 31.66 -6.18 -19.66
N GLN A 14 31.05 -5.00 -19.54
CA GLN A 14 30.54 -4.53 -18.28
C GLN A 14 29.45 -5.47 -17.84
N SER A 15 29.74 -6.26 -16.82
CA SER A 15 28.76 -7.04 -16.08
C SER A 15 27.76 -6.04 -15.48
N VAL A 16 26.66 -5.80 -16.17
CA VAL A 16 25.48 -5.19 -15.57
C VAL A 16 24.99 -6.16 -14.52
N SER A 17 25.26 -5.82 -13.28
CA SER A 17 24.69 -6.49 -12.11
C SER A 17 23.17 -6.42 -12.20
N GLN A 18 22.57 -7.45 -12.81
CA GLN A 18 21.13 -7.74 -12.75
C GLN A 18 20.78 -8.37 -11.39
N ALA A 19 21.22 -7.75 -10.30
CA ALA A 19 20.96 -8.27 -8.96
C ALA A 19 19.85 -7.52 -8.20
N ASP A 20 19.31 -6.44 -8.76
CA ASP A 20 18.28 -5.63 -8.06
C ASP A 20 16.83 -5.93 -8.49
N GLY A 21 16.60 -6.81 -9.44
CA GLY A 21 15.24 -7.14 -9.90
C GLY A 21 14.49 -8.21 -9.09
N ALA A 22 15.16 -8.94 -8.21
CA ALA A 22 14.56 -10.10 -7.52
C ALA A 22 14.07 -9.82 -6.10
N LEU A 23 14.28 -8.62 -5.56
CA LEU A 23 13.92 -8.28 -4.18
C LEU A 23 12.57 -7.57 -4.02
N THR A 24 11.87 -7.26 -5.10
CA THR A 24 10.63 -6.48 -5.05
C THR A 24 9.35 -7.30 -4.89
N ASN A 25 9.44 -8.61 -4.82
CA ASN A 25 8.25 -9.47 -4.69
C ASN A 25 8.04 -10.03 -3.27
N ARG A 26 8.77 -9.52 -2.28
CA ARG A 26 8.44 -9.80 -0.89
C ARG A 26 7.37 -8.80 -0.47
N PRO A 27 6.16 -9.25 -0.07
CA PRO A 27 5.14 -8.32 0.39
C PRO A 27 5.75 -7.45 1.49
N PRO A 28 5.53 -6.12 1.45
CA PRO A 28 6.05 -5.24 2.47
C PRO A 28 5.60 -5.75 3.84
N LEU A 29 6.54 -5.89 4.75
CA LEU A 29 6.28 -6.45 6.08
C LEU A 29 5.46 -5.43 6.87
N LEU A 30 4.18 -5.71 7.04
CA LEU A 30 3.31 -4.94 7.93
C LEU A 30 3.73 -5.21 9.38
N VAL A 31 4.05 -4.17 10.12
CA VAL A 31 4.29 -4.21 11.57
C VAL A 31 3.23 -3.30 12.21
N PRO A 32 2.12 -3.87 12.74
CA PRO A 32 1.05 -3.08 13.32
C PRO A 32 1.53 -2.25 14.51
N THR A 33 1.05 -1.01 14.59
CA THR A 33 1.33 -0.08 15.68
C THR A 33 0.03 0.51 16.22
N GLU A 34 0.02 0.95 17.49
CA GLU A 34 -1.17 1.60 18.09
C GLU A 34 -1.57 2.86 17.34
N LEU A 35 -0.60 3.69 16.95
CA LEU A 35 -0.86 4.89 16.14
C LEU A 35 -1.32 4.54 14.73
N GLY A 36 -0.87 3.41 14.19
CA GLY A 36 -1.36 2.86 12.93
C GLY A 36 -2.83 2.44 13.01
N ASP A 37 -3.29 1.93 14.17
CA ASP A 37 -4.72 1.62 14.38
C ASP A 37 -5.56 2.90 14.37
N VAL A 38 -5.12 3.93 15.09
CA VAL A 38 -5.76 5.24 15.11
C VAL A 38 -5.83 5.83 13.71
N TRP A 39 -4.71 5.83 12.98
CA TRP A 39 -4.63 6.36 11.62
C TRP A 39 -5.48 5.58 10.62
N ASN A 40 -5.51 4.27 10.74
CA ASN A 40 -6.35 3.42 9.89
C ASN A 40 -7.85 3.65 10.14
N GLY A 41 -8.27 3.79 11.40
CA GLY A 41 -9.64 4.16 11.75
C GLY A 41 -10.05 5.51 11.16
N LEU A 42 -9.17 6.51 11.28
CA LEU A 42 -9.36 7.83 10.68
C LEU A 42 -9.43 7.73 9.14
N ALA A 43 -8.55 6.96 8.51
CA ALA A 43 -8.56 6.76 7.06
C ALA A 43 -9.88 6.14 6.58
N GLN A 44 -10.41 5.15 7.30
CA GLN A 44 -11.70 4.55 6.98
C GLN A 44 -12.87 5.55 7.08
N ALA A 45 -12.82 6.45 8.05
CA ALA A 45 -13.85 7.49 8.23
C ALA A 45 -13.75 8.60 7.18
N LEU A 46 -12.53 8.96 6.75
CA LEU A 46 -12.30 10.04 5.79
C LEU A 46 -12.39 9.60 4.32
N CYS A 47 -12.00 8.36 3.98
CA CYS A 47 -12.00 7.87 2.60
C CYS A 47 -13.33 8.01 1.84
N PRO A 48 -14.52 7.86 2.47
CA PRO A 48 -15.79 8.07 1.79
C PRO A 48 -16.22 9.53 1.67
N GLN A 49 -15.48 10.47 2.29
CA GLN A 49 -15.87 11.89 2.30
C GLN A 49 -15.52 12.57 0.97
N ASP A 50 -16.40 13.48 0.54
CA ASP A 50 -16.16 14.33 -0.61
C ASP A 50 -14.95 15.23 -0.37
N GLY A 51 -14.03 15.25 -1.33
CA GLY A 51 -12.76 16.02 -1.24
C GLY A 51 -11.52 15.19 -0.88
N ILE A 52 -11.67 13.97 -0.35
CA ILE A 52 -10.56 13.03 -0.12
C ILE A 52 -10.37 12.15 -1.36
N ASN A 53 -9.80 12.73 -2.41
CA ASN A 53 -9.56 12.05 -3.69
C ASN A 53 -8.13 12.30 -4.18
N GLY A 54 -7.70 11.56 -5.22
CA GLY A 54 -6.40 11.70 -5.84
C GLY A 54 -5.25 11.69 -4.82
N LEU A 55 -4.38 12.69 -4.88
CA LEU A 55 -3.19 12.80 -4.01
C LEU A 55 -3.51 12.95 -2.53
N VAL A 56 -4.66 13.54 -2.17
CA VAL A 56 -5.09 13.63 -0.76
C VAL A 56 -5.32 12.23 -0.20
N ARG A 57 -6.04 11.41 -0.96
CA ARG A 57 -6.30 10.01 -0.61
C ARG A 57 -5.01 9.18 -0.59
N GLU A 58 -4.10 9.41 -1.53
CA GLU A 58 -2.81 8.73 -1.52
C GLU A 58 -1.99 9.08 -0.29
N LEU A 59 -1.89 10.35 0.08
CA LEU A 59 -1.21 10.79 1.29
C LEU A 59 -1.82 10.15 2.54
N LEU A 60 -3.15 10.10 2.64
CA LEU A 60 -3.87 9.46 3.73
C LEU A 60 -3.59 7.95 3.82
N LEU A 61 -3.59 7.25 2.69
CA LEU A 61 -3.45 5.79 2.66
C LEU A 61 -1.99 5.32 2.77
N GLN A 62 -1.03 6.08 2.23
CA GLN A 62 0.39 5.73 2.25
C GLN A 62 1.14 6.31 3.45
N GLY A 63 0.54 7.25 4.18
CA GLY A 63 1.12 7.84 5.38
C GLY A 63 1.03 6.92 6.58
N GLN A 64 2.08 6.93 7.42
CA GLN A 64 2.11 6.31 8.73
C GLN A 64 2.15 7.38 9.81
N LEU A 65 1.22 7.32 10.76
CA LEU A 65 1.23 8.21 11.91
C LEU A 65 2.34 7.77 12.89
N MET A 66 3.28 8.67 13.15
CA MET A 66 4.42 8.41 14.03
C MET A 66 4.25 9.00 15.41
N GLU A 67 3.61 10.15 15.49
CA GLU A 67 3.46 10.88 16.74
C GLU A 67 2.19 11.75 16.71
N GLN A 68 1.56 11.88 17.85
CA GLN A 68 0.47 12.81 18.12
C GLN A 68 0.86 13.67 19.31
N GLN A 69 1.22 14.91 19.06
CA GLN A 69 1.51 15.88 20.12
C GLN A 69 0.22 16.69 20.40
N ALA A 70 -0.19 16.67 21.67
CA ALA A 70 -1.28 17.50 22.11
C ALA A 70 -0.90 19.00 22.04
N PRO A 71 -1.87 19.91 21.88
CA PRO A 71 -1.59 21.34 21.91
C PRO A 71 -0.99 21.73 23.25
N GLN A 72 0.14 22.44 23.22
CA GLN A 72 0.87 22.85 24.44
C GLN A 72 0.22 24.07 25.11
N GLU A 73 -0.52 24.86 24.36
CA GLU A 73 -1.26 26.04 24.85
C GLU A 73 -2.69 26.00 24.35
N LYS A 74 -3.59 26.74 25.04
CA LYS A 74 -5.02 26.71 24.83
C LYS A 74 -5.47 27.12 23.42
N ASP A 75 -4.60 27.83 22.67
CA ASP A 75 -4.82 28.28 21.29
C ASP A 75 -3.86 27.67 20.26
N SER A 76 -3.05 26.68 20.65
CA SER A 76 -2.11 26.01 19.74
C SER A 76 -2.73 24.79 19.06
N SER A 77 -2.30 24.54 17.83
CA SER A 77 -2.71 23.34 17.07
C SER A 77 -1.99 22.10 17.62
N ALA A 78 -2.69 20.98 17.68
CA ALA A 78 -2.03 19.67 17.85
C ALA A 78 -1.10 19.40 16.66
N VAL A 79 0.07 18.83 16.91
CA VAL A 79 1.01 18.49 15.86
C VAL A 79 1.03 16.98 15.67
N TRP A 80 0.71 16.52 14.48
CA TRP A 80 0.77 15.11 14.13
C TRP A 80 1.87 14.88 13.10
N VAL A 81 2.78 13.96 13.40
CA VAL A 81 3.89 13.60 12.52
C VAL A 81 3.49 12.42 11.66
N LEU A 82 3.44 12.63 10.36
CA LEU A 82 3.11 11.62 9.37
C LEU A 82 4.35 11.26 8.55
N ARG A 83 4.75 9.99 8.57
CA ARG A 83 5.86 9.48 7.76
C ARG A 83 5.36 8.96 6.43
N VAL A 84 6.06 9.32 5.36
CA VAL A 84 5.83 8.84 4.00
C VAL A 84 7.13 8.37 3.36
N GLU A 85 7.05 7.37 2.46
CA GLU A 85 8.24 6.88 1.76
C GLU A 85 8.59 7.72 0.53
N ARG A 86 7.56 8.29 -0.13
CA ARG A 86 7.71 9.00 -1.40
C ARG A 86 7.43 10.48 -1.22
N GLU A 87 8.36 11.29 -1.69
CA GLU A 87 8.19 12.74 -1.71
C GLU A 87 7.01 13.18 -2.61
N SER A 88 6.75 12.44 -3.68
CA SER A 88 5.69 12.74 -4.64
C SER A 88 4.27 12.77 -4.04
N VAL A 89 4.04 12.13 -2.89
CA VAL A 89 2.74 12.18 -2.20
C VAL A 89 2.60 13.40 -1.29
N ASN A 90 3.72 14.09 -0.95
CA ASN A 90 3.73 15.28 -0.11
C ASN A 90 3.52 16.55 -0.97
N HIS A 91 2.32 16.72 -1.48
CA HIS A 91 1.94 17.92 -2.21
C HIS A 91 1.24 18.90 -1.26
N GLU A 92 1.71 20.15 -1.21
CA GLU A 92 1.21 21.12 -0.22
C GLU A 92 -0.31 21.33 -0.22
N PRO A 93 -0.99 21.50 -1.36
CA PRO A 93 -2.45 21.57 -1.40
C PRO A 93 -3.14 20.32 -0.87
N SER A 94 -2.57 19.13 -1.14
CA SER A 94 -3.10 17.86 -0.65
C SER A 94 -2.94 17.73 0.86
N ARG A 95 -1.78 18.14 1.38
CA ARG A 95 -1.51 18.17 2.82
C ARG A 95 -2.47 19.10 3.55
N LYS A 96 -2.69 20.33 3.04
CA LYS A 96 -3.64 21.29 3.64
C LYS A 96 -5.08 20.76 3.65
N LYS A 97 -5.51 20.11 2.57
CA LYS A 97 -6.84 19.47 2.54
C LYS A 97 -6.96 18.33 3.54
N LEU A 98 -5.94 17.48 3.63
CA LEU A 98 -5.92 16.40 4.61
C LEU A 98 -5.92 16.96 6.04
N GLU A 99 -5.14 18.01 6.32
CA GLU A 99 -5.09 18.70 7.60
C GLU A 99 -6.46 19.25 8.01
N GLN A 100 -7.20 19.85 7.07
CA GLN A 100 -8.57 20.31 7.30
C GLN A 100 -9.52 19.15 7.63
N ALA A 101 -9.43 18.05 6.89
CA ALA A 101 -10.26 16.87 7.13
C ALA A 101 -9.95 16.21 8.49
N VAL A 102 -8.65 16.11 8.84
CA VAL A 102 -8.22 15.60 10.15
C VAL A 102 -8.68 16.51 11.28
N THR A 103 -8.57 17.82 11.10
CA THR A 103 -9.07 18.83 12.05
C THR A 103 -10.57 18.69 12.28
N ALA A 104 -11.35 18.53 11.22
CA ALA A 104 -12.79 18.32 11.31
C ALA A 104 -13.16 17.02 12.04
N TYR A 105 -12.40 15.95 11.80
CA TYR A 105 -12.59 14.66 12.45
C TYR A 105 -12.18 14.69 13.94
N ALA A 106 -11.03 15.29 14.25
CA ALA A 106 -10.50 15.37 15.61
C ALA A 106 -11.23 16.38 16.50
N GLY A 107 -12.00 17.32 15.91
CA GLY A 107 -12.70 18.39 16.63
C GLY A 107 -11.76 19.45 17.22
N GLN A 108 -10.48 19.45 16.84
CA GLN A 108 -9.46 20.39 17.28
C GLN A 108 -8.50 20.71 16.13
N PRO A 109 -7.89 21.89 16.11
CA PRO A 109 -6.95 22.24 15.06
C PRO A 109 -5.72 21.31 15.09
N VAL A 110 -5.47 20.63 13.98
CA VAL A 110 -4.35 19.71 13.81
C VAL A 110 -3.45 20.22 12.70
N ARG A 111 -2.14 20.25 12.91
CA ARG A 111 -1.12 20.52 11.92
C ARG A 111 -0.40 19.23 11.57
N LEU A 112 -0.30 18.92 10.27
CA LEU A 112 0.43 17.75 9.78
C LEU A 112 1.88 18.12 9.46
N GLN A 113 2.81 17.47 10.14
CA GLN A 113 4.24 17.49 9.78
C GLN A 113 4.56 16.22 9.00
N ILE A 114 5.25 16.38 7.87
CA ILE A 114 5.64 15.24 7.03
C ILE A 114 7.11 14.91 7.26
N GLU A 115 7.37 13.66 7.57
CA GLU A 115 8.70 13.06 7.69
C GLU A 115 8.90 12.05 6.56
N TYR A 116 10.12 11.96 6.03
CA TYR A 116 10.45 10.97 5.01
C TYR A 116 11.17 9.79 5.64
N GLY A 117 10.72 8.59 5.32
CA GLY A 117 11.33 7.38 5.82
C GLY A 117 10.53 6.13 5.49
N ARG A 118 11.07 4.99 5.87
CA ARG A 118 10.39 3.71 5.65
C ARG A 118 9.08 3.65 6.44
N VAL A 119 8.02 3.28 5.76
CA VAL A 119 6.68 3.07 6.32
C VAL A 119 6.50 1.56 6.58
N VAL A 120 6.08 1.22 7.79
CA VAL A 120 5.85 -0.17 8.21
C VAL A 120 4.40 -0.45 8.59
N ASP A 121 3.60 0.60 8.83
CA ASP A 121 2.20 0.50 9.19
C ASP A 121 1.39 1.67 8.64
N CYS A 122 0.73 1.45 7.52
CA CYS A 122 -0.19 2.42 6.94
C CYS A 122 -1.44 1.71 6.39
N PRO A 123 -2.54 2.42 6.15
CA PRO A 123 -3.79 1.82 5.65
C PRO A 123 -3.62 1.01 4.37
N ALA A 124 -2.75 1.44 3.46
CA ALA A 124 -2.45 0.71 2.22
C ALA A 124 -1.78 -0.63 2.49
N LEU A 125 -0.78 -0.68 3.40
CA LEU A 125 -0.11 -1.92 3.79
C LEU A 125 -1.06 -2.89 4.49
N ARG A 126 -1.92 -2.39 5.37
CA ARG A 126 -2.95 -3.18 6.05
C ARG A 126 -3.94 -3.80 5.06
N THR A 127 -4.39 -3.00 4.10
CA THR A 127 -5.28 -3.48 3.03
C THR A 127 -4.60 -4.54 2.16
N ALA A 128 -3.33 -4.32 1.79
CA ALA A 128 -2.56 -5.28 1.01
C ALA A 128 -2.34 -6.59 1.78
N ALA A 129 -2.01 -6.52 3.08
CA ALA A 129 -1.85 -7.68 3.94
C ALA A 129 -3.16 -8.48 4.09
N ALA A 130 -4.28 -7.80 4.30
CA ALA A 130 -5.60 -8.43 4.39
C ALA A 130 -5.98 -9.13 3.09
N ARG A 131 -5.77 -8.50 1.94
CA ARG A 131 -6.01 -9.11 0.62
C ARG A 131 -5.12 -10.34 0.40
N ALA A 132 -3.84 -10.26 0.75
CA ALA A 132 -2.92 -11.38 0.63
C ALA A 132 -3.32 -12.56 1.54
N GLN A 133 -3.86 -12.27 2.72
CA GLN A 133 -4.38 -13.31 3.62
C GLN A 133 -5.66 -13.94 3.06
N GLN A 134 -6.59 -13.14 2.58
CA GLN A 134 -7.81 -13.65 1.94
C GLN A 134 -7.49 -14.52 0.72
N GLN A 135 -6.53 -14.10 -0.10
CA GLN A 135 -6.08 -14.85 -1.26
C GLN A 135 -5.53 -16.23 -0.85
N ARG A 136 -4.66 -16.28 0.16
CA ARG A 136 -4.13 -17.56 0.68
C ARG A 136 -5.22 -18.45 1.21
N GLN A 137 -6.17 -17.92 1.99
CA GLN A 137 -7.30 -18.70 2.51
C GLN A 137 -8.19 -19.25 1.38
N ALA A 138 -8.41 -18.46 0.32
CA ALA A 138 -9.15 -18.93 -0.85
C ALA A 138 -8.42 -20.07 -1.56
N GLU A 139 -7.12 -19.96 -1.76
CA GLU A 139 -6.29 -20.99 -2.37
C GLU A 139 -6.24 -22.28 -1.53
N GLU A 140 -6.10 -22.16 -0.21
CA GLU A 140 -6.12 -23.29 0.71
C GLU A 140 -7.49 -24.00 0.69
N THR A 141 -8.59 -23.24 0.79
CA THR A 141 -9.94 -23.78 0.75
C THR A 141 -10.24 -24.47 -0.58
N PHE A 142 -9.83 -23.84 -1.69
CA PHE A 142 -9.99 -24.42 -3.03
C PHE A 142 -9.17 -25.69 -3.20
N GLY A 143 -7.90 -25.69 -2.80
CA GLY A 143 -7.02 -26.85 -2.89
C GLY A 143 -7.42 -28.02 -2.00
N ALA A 144 -8.08 -27.75 -0.87
CA ALA A 144 -8.62 -28.76 0.03
C ALA A 144 -9.94 -29.38 -0.47
N HIS A 145 -10.58 -28.80 -1.49
CA HIS A 145 -11.88 -29.30 -1.97
C HIS A 145 -11.74 -30.65 -2.67
N PRO A 146 -12.52 -31.70 -2.30
CA PRO A 146 -12.37 -33.08 -2.82
C PRO A 146 -12.43 -33.15 -4.34
N PHE A 147 -13.30 -32.38 -4.98
CA PHE A 147 -13.42 -32.33 -6.42
C PHE A 147 -12.13 -31.80 -7.08
N VAL A 148 -11.53 -30.76 -6.52
CA VAL A 148 -10.27 -30.20 -7.02
C VAL A 148 -9.14 -31.20 -6.90
N GLN A 149 -9.07 -31.91 -5.76
CA GLN A 149 -8.08 -32.96 -5.54
C GLN A 149 -8.24 -34.11 -6.53
N ALA A 150 -9.47 -34.54 -6.80
CA ALA A 150 -9.75 -35.56 -7.80
C ALA A 150 -9.30 -35.11 -9.21
N MET A 151 -9.61 -33.87 -9.59
CA MET A 151 -9.18 -33.31 -10.87
C MET A 151 -7.64 -33.22 -10.99
N MET A 152 -6.97 -32.87 -9.89
CA MET A 152 -5.50 -32.82 -9.87
C MET A 152 -4.89 -34.22 -10.02
N GLN A 153 -5.48 -35.24 -9.40
CA GLN A 153 -5.00 -36.62 -9.46
C GLN A 153 -5.30 -37.31 -10.79
N GLU A 154 -6.52 -37.14 -11.32
CA GLU A 154 -6.95 -37.83 -12.56
C GLU A 154 -6.43 -37.16 -13.83
N PHE A 155 -6.37 -35.83 -13.84
CA PHE A 155 -6.02 -35.06 -15.05
C PHE A 155 -4.67 -34.35 -14.96
N GLY A 156 -3.92 -34.49 -13.86
CA GLY A 156 -2.66 -33.77 -13.66
C GLY A 156 -2.81 -32.24 -13.63
N ALA A 157 -4.02 -31.76 -13.30
CA ALA A 157 -4.30 -30.33 -13.23
C ALA A 157 -3.45 -29.65 -12.14
N ARG A 158 -3.10 -28.38 -12.32
CA ARG A 158 -2.37 -27.57 -11.33
C ARG A 158 -3.09 -26.26 -11.12
N THR A 159 -3.21 -25.86 -9.87
CA THR A 159 -3.71 -24.54 -9.53
C THR A 159 -2.66 -23.48 -9.86
N LEU A 160 -3.04 -22.44 -10.57
CA LEU A 160 -2.17 -21.29 -10.79
C LEU A 160 -2.25 -20.36 -9.58
N PRO A 161 -1.13 -20.01 -8.94
CA PRO A 161 -1.13 -19.07 -7.82
C PRO A 161 -1.77 -17.73 -8.24
N GLY A 162 -2.64 -17.19 -7.39
CA GLY A 162 -3.32 -15.92 -7.66
C GLY A 162 -4.56 -16.02 -8.56
N SER A 163 -4.87 -17.19 -9.12
CA SER A 163 -6.05 -17.38 -9.98
C SER A 163 -7.35 -17.67 -9.22
N VAL A 164 -7.23 -18.12 -7.98
CA VAL A 164 -8.37 -18.44 -7.11
C VAL A 164 -8.79 -17.19 -6.35
N GLY A 165 -10.07 -16.86 -6.38
CA GLY A 165 -10.62 -15.74 -5.63
C GLY A 165 -11.97 -16.12 -5.04
N TYR A 166 -12.39 -15.40 -4.00
CA TYR A 166 -13.78 -15.50 -3.56
C TYR A 166 -14.68 -14.84 -4.60
N ALA A 167 -15.69 -15.57 -5.07
CA ALA A 167 -16.78 -14.93 -5.81
C ALA A 167 -17.47 -13.94 -4.85
N GLU A 168 -17.40 -12.67 -5.16
CA GLU A 168 -18.20 -11.68 -4.47
C GLU A 168 -19.66 -12.10 -4.64
N LYS A 169 -20.35 -12.36 -3.52
CA LYS A 169 -21.74 -12.77 -3.52
C LYS A 169 -22.55 -11.60 -4.10
N GLN A 170 -22.73 -11.58 -5.41
CA GLN A 170 -23.65 -10.64 -6.03
C GLN A 170 -25.01 -10.81 -5.33
N PRO A 171 -25.59 -9.75 -4.77
CA PRO A 171 -26.97 -9.86 -4.28
C PRO A 171 -27.81 -10.32 -5.47
N ALA A 172 -28.50 -11.45 -5.28
CA ALA A 172 -29.35 -12.02 -6.29
C ALA A 172 -30.24 -10.92 -6.82
N ALA A 173 -30.00 -10.51 -8.09
CA ALA A 173 -30.89 -9.62 -8.79
C ALA A 173 -32.27 -10.31 -8.75
N LEU A 174 -33.21 -9.71 -8.02
CA LEU A 174 -34.61 -10.09 -8.03
C LEU A 174 -35.06 -10.09 -9.50
N VAL A 175 -35.13 -11.29 -10.07
CA VAL A 175 -35.81 -11.49 -11.34
C VAL A 175 -37.29 -11.16 -11.08
N GLY A 176 -37.65 -9.91 -11.33
CA GLY A 176 -39.00 -9.43 -11.37
C GLY A 176 -39.75 -10.16 -12.51
N LYS A 177 -40.79 -10.76 -12.12
CA LYS A 177 -41.80 -11.41 -12.99
C LYS A 177 -42.62 -10.32 -13.68
#